data_01c9923b4bc4d2b30073068e62f9cebf
#
_entry.id   01c9923b4bc4d2b30073068e62f9cebf
#
_cell.length_a   1.000
_cell.length_b   1.000
_cell.length_c   1.000
_cell.angle_alpha   90.00
_cell.angle_beta   90.00
_cell.angle_gamma   90.00
#
_symmetry.space_group_name_H-M   'P 1'
#
loop_
_entity.id
_entity.type
_entity.pdbx_description
1 polymer ?
#
loop_
_entity_poly.entity_id
_entity_poly.type
_entity_poly.pdbx_seq_one_letter_code
_entity_poly.pdbx_strand_id
1 'polypeptide(L)'
;MLFKRSIRRSGVSSLAALALALAVAGCWKYGFAGGGLPSHVRTMAIQPFDNETPNPEVQHELLDIMHKELQRRLGVRDAPESRADALVKGVIRSYDADVPVAYSANSTQSLTARRLLRIILDIQIVDQTTNKMIWEKRGLSAEGEYAERDEVGGRSLALKRIVNEIVEGAQSQW
;
A
#
# COMPACT_ATOMS: atom_id res chain seq x y z
N MET A 1 13.17 66.54 -44.68
CA MET A 1 12.87 65.12 -45.06
C MET A 1 13.44 64.20 -44.05
N LEU A 2 12.60 63.68 -43.19
CA LEU A 2 12.95 62.69 -42.19
C LEU A 2 11.92 61.56 -42.21
N PHE A 3 12.31 60.47 -42.82
CA PHE A 3 11.50 59.27 -42.97
C PHE A 3 11.75 58.40 -41.72
N LYS A 4 10.80 58.36 -40.76
CA LYS A 4 10.90 57.59 -39.54
C LYS A 4 10.37 56.18 -39.81
N ARG A 5 11.27 55.20 -39.94
CA ARG A 5 10.97 53.78 -40.09
C ARG A 5 10.31 53.25 -38.79
N SER A 6 9.03 52.99 -38.87
CA SER A 6 8.29 52.19 -37.88
C SER A 6 8.54 50.69 -38.19
N ILE A 7 9.45 50.08 -37.49
CA ILE A 7 9.78 48.67 -37.66
C ILE A 7 9.11 47.84 -36.56
N ARG A 8 8.11 47.10 -36.98
CA ARG A 8 7.81 45.70 -36.56
C ARG A 8 7.96 45.37 -35.09
N ARG A 9 7.05 45.78 -34.25
CA ARG A 9 6.85 45.23 -32.90
C ARG A 9 5.75 44.17 -32.83
N SER A 10 4.99 43.91 -33.86
CA SER A 10 3.84 42.99 -33.89
C SER A 10 4.21 41.51 -34.06
N GLY A 11 5.37 41.17 -34.63
CA GLY A 11 5.74 39.77 -34.86
C GLY A 11 6.24 39.02 -33.60
N VAL A 12 6.91 39.75 -32.71
CA VAL A 12 7.47 39.14 -31.51
C VAL A 12 6.39 38.80 -30.48
N SER A 13 5.34 39.64 -30.40
CA SER A 13 4.21 39.44 -29.50
C SER A 13 3.35 38.22 -29.91
N SER A 14 3.22 37.98 -31.21
CA SER A 14 2.43 36.82 -31.73
C SER A 14 3.18 35.50 -31.52
N LEU A 15 4.50 35.49 -31.65
CA LEU A 15 5.33 34.31 -31.38
C LEU A 15 5.36 33.97 -29.91
N ALA A 16 5.44 34.98 -29.02
CA ALA A 16 5.40 34.78 -27.59
C ALA A 16 4.03 34.23 -27.11
N ALA A 17 2.92 34.73 -27.68
CA ALA A 17 1.59 34.24 -27.37
C ALA A 17 1.36 32.79 -27.86
N LEU A 18 1.91 32.41 -29.00
CA LEU A 18 1.82 31.04 -29.54
C LEU A 18 2.65 30.07 -28.69
N ALA A 19 3.86 30.47 -28.23
CA ALA A 19 4.70 29.66 -27.35
C ALA A 19 4.06 29.46 -25.97
N LEU A 20 3.39 30.48 -25.44
CA LEU A 20 2.66 30.40 -24.16
C LEU A 20 1.44 29.46 -24.27
N ALA A 21 0.70 29.53 -25.39
CA ALA A 21 -0.44 28.65 -25.65
C ALA A 21 -0.02 27.18 -25.79
N LEU A 22 1.12 26.89 -26.41
CA LEU A 22 1.69 25.54 -26.51
C LEU A 22 2.19 25.01 -25.16
N ALA A 23 2.73 25.86 -24.31
CA ALA A 23 3.17 25.48 -22.95
C ALA A 23 1.98 25.10 -22.03
N VAL A 24 0.84 25.80 -22.17
CA VAL A 24 -0.38 25.50 -21.38
C VAL A 24 -1.06 24.23 -21.88
N ALA A 25 -1.03 23.93 -23.18
CA ALA A 25 -1.61 22.71 -23.73
C ALA A 25 -0.85 21.42 -23.34
N GLY A 26 0.44 21.52 -23.01
CA GLY A 26 1.25 20.40 -22.56
C GLY A 26 0.91 19.89 -21.14
N CYS A 27 0.38 20.75 -20.27
CA CYS A 27 0.05 20.40 -18.89
C CYS A 27 -1.25 19.57 -18.73
N TRP A 28 -2.10 19.50 -19.74
CA TRP A 28 -3.38 18.79 -19.62
C TRP A 28 -3.28 17.26 -19.72
N LYS A 29 -2.15 16.72 -20.16
CA LYS A 29 -1.94 15.27 -20.25
C LYS A 29 -1.20 14.67 -19.06
N TYR A 30 -0.69 15.48 -18.14
CA TYR A 30 -0.22 15.00 -16.85
C TYR A 30 -1.41 14.93 -15.89
N GLY A 31 -2.28 13.97 -16.11
CA GLY A 31 -3.12 13.47 -15.03
C GLY A 31 -2.18 13.02 -13.94
N PHE A 32 -2.30 13.59 -12.75
CA PHE A 32 -1.77 12.97 -11.53
C PHE A 32 -2.39 11.56 -11.50
N ALA A 33 -1.64 10.55 -11.89
CA ALA A 33 -1.89 9.20 -11.48
C ALA A 33 -1.60 9.18 -9.98
N GLY A 34 -2.54 9.71 -9.21
CA GLY A 34 -2.55 9.58 -7.77
C GLY A 34 -2.57 8.09 -7.51
N GLY A 35 -1.51 7.55 -6.94
CA GLY A 35 -1.38 6.15 -6.61
C GLY A 35 -2.66 5.67 -5.91
N GLY A 36 -3.32 4.69 -6.46
CA GLY A 36 -4.57 4.16 -5.96
C GLY A 36 -4.98 2.93 -6.74
N LEU A 37 -6.07 2.31 -6.33
CA LEU A 37 -6.67 1.20 -7.08
C LEU A 37 -7.19 1.69 -8.45
N PRO A 38 -7.34 0.78 -9.45
CA PRO A 38 -8.01 1.12 -10.70
C PRO A 38 -9.35 1.80 -10.45
N SER A 39 -9.68 2.83 -11.21
CA SER A 39 -10.85 3.71 -10.97
C SER A 39 -12.20 2.99 -10.96
N HIS A 40 -12.29 1.80 -11.55
CA HIS A 40 -13.49 0.97 -11.57
C HIS A 40 -13.62 0.10 -10.30
N VAL A 41 -12.51 -0.13 -9.54
CA VAL A 41 -12.52 -0.92 -8.32
C VAL A 41 -13.07 -0.07 -7.17
N ARG A 42 -14.32 -0.30 -6.82
CA ARG A 42 -15.04 0.39 -5.73
C ARG A 42 -15.43 -0.53 -4.59
N THR A 43 -15.47 -1.83 -4.88
CA THR A 43 -15.83 -2.86 -3.93
C THR A 43 -14.77 -3.94 -3.88
N MET A 44 -14.55 -4.49 -2.69
CA MET A 44 -13.52 -5.50 -2.46
C MET A 44 -14.06 -6.60 -1.54
N ALA A 45 -13.77 -7.84 -1.88
CA ALA A 45 -13.97 -8.97 -0.98
C ALA A 45 -12.61 -9.40 -0.42
N ILE A 46 -12.57 -9.74 0.85
CA ILE A 46 -11.40 -10.31 1.50
C ILE A 46 -11.77 -11.75 1.87
N GLN A 47 -11.14 -12.72 1.19
CA GLN A 47 -11.28 -14.12 1.58
C GLN A 47 -10.52 -14.37 2.88
N PRO A 48 -11.03 -15.23 3.76
CA PRO A 48 -10.24 -15.75 4.87
C PRO A 48 -8.92 -16.32 4.32
N PHE A 49 -7.80 -15.86 4.87
CA PHE A 49 -6.49 -16.37 4.46
C PHE A 49 -6.36 -17.83 4.86
N ASP A 50 -5.77 -18.65 4.00
CA ASP A 50 -5.33 -19.96 4.42
C ASP A 50 -4.26 -19.81 5.50
N ASN A 51 -4.29 -20.69 6.51
CA ASN A 51 -3.37 -20.60 7.64
C ASN A 51 -2.59 -21.91 7.80
N GLU A 52 -1.32 -21.87 7.46
CA GLU A 52 -0.39 -23.00 7.60
C GLU A 52 0.26 -23.04 8.99
N THR A 53 -0.11 -22.13 9.89
CA THR A 53 0.45 -22.04 11.24
C THR A 53 -0.49 -22.68 12.29
N PRO A 54 0.01 -23.09 13.44
CA PRO A 54 -0.81 -23.67 14.51
C PRO A 54 -1.65 -22.61 15.27
N ASN A 55 -1.58 -21.32 14.89
CA ASN A 55 -2.23 -20.22 15.60
C ASN A 55 -3.44 -19.69 14.80
N PRO A 56 -4.68 -20.12 15.07
CA PRO A 56 -5.86 -19.67 14.34
C PRO A 56 -6.19 -18.19 14.58
N GLU A 57 -5.78 -17.65 15.72
CA GLU A 57 -6.04 -16.26 16.12
C GLU A 57 -5.41 -15.24 15.15
N VAL A 58 -4.25 -15.56 14.56
CA VAL A 58 -3.57 -14.66 13.62
C VAL A 58 -4.41 -14.41 12.37
N GLN A 59 -5.12 -15.42 11.89
CA GLN A 59 -6.01 -15.32 10.72
C GLN A 59 -7.20 -14.39 11.00
N HIS A 60 -7.85 -14.55 12.15
CA HIS A 60 -8.99 -13.71 12.52
C HIS A 60 -8.56 -12.25 12.73
N GLU A 61 -7.49 -12.03 13.47
CA GLU A 61 -6.99 -10.67 13.75
C GLU A 61 -6.51 -9.96 12.47
N LEU A 62 -5.84 -10.69 11.56
CA LEU A 62 -5.45 -10.16 10.25
C LEU A 62 -6.67 -9.71 9.45
N LEU A 63 -7.71 -10.56 9.37
CA LEU A 63 -8.92 -10.29 8.63
C LEU A 63 -9.63 -9.03 9.15
N ASP A 64 -9.77 -8.90 10.47
CA ASP A 64 -10.40 -7.74 11.11
C ASP A 64 -9.64 -6.43 10.84
N ILE A 65 -8.31 -6.46 10.93
CA ILE A 65 -7.47 -5.28 10.64
C ILE A 65 -7.56 -4.92 9.15
N MET A 66 -7.53 -5.92 8.27
CA MET A 66 -7.62 -5.70 6.82
C MET A 66 -8.94 -5.07 6.41
N HIS A 67 -10.08 -5.60 6.86
CA HIS A 67 -11.39 -5.00 6.58
C HIS A 67 -11.43 -3.52 6.96
N LYS A 68 -10.97 -3.22 8.16
CA LYS A 68 -10.96 -1.85 8.68
C LYS A 68 -10.03 -0.91 7.90
N GLU A 69 -8.81 -1.35 7.63
CA GLU A 69 -7.78 -0.48 7.03
C GLU A 69 -7.97 -0.32 5.51
N LEU A 70 -8.38 -1.37 4.79
CA LEU A 70 -8.64 -1.26 3.35
C LEU A 70 -9.82 -0.33 3.07
N GLN A 71 -10.92 -0.43 3.83
CA GLN A 71 -12.04 0.51 3.71
C GLN A 71 -11.60 1.94 3.99
N ARG A 72 -10.88 2.15 5.08
CA ARG A 72 -10.47 3.48 5.53
C ARG A 72 -9.47 4.15 4.59
N ARG A 73 -8.49 3.41 4.07
CA ARG A 73 -7.35 3.96 3.34
C ARG A 73 -7.48 3.87 1.82
N LEU A 74 -8.12 2.84 1.30
CA LEU A 74 -8.36 2.67 -0.14
C LEU A 74 -9.73 3.18 -0.58
N GLY A 75 -10.63 3.50 0.37
CA GLY A 75 -11.97 4.00 0.06
C GLY A 75 -12.89 2.95 -0.59
N VAL A 76 -12.52 1.67 -0.54
CA VAL A 76 -13.33 0.57 -1.05
C VAL A 76 -14.40 0.15 -0.03
N ARG A 77 -15.50 -0.40 -0.53
CA ARG A 77 -16.57 -0.96 0.31
C ARG A 77 -16.48 -2.47 0.29
N ASP A 78 -16.81 -3.10 1.42
CA ASP A 78 -16.96 -4.55 1.46
C ASP A 78 -18.11 -5.01 0.57
N ALA A 79 -17.89 -6.12 -0.10
CA ALA A 79 -18.90 -6.80 -0.89
C ALA A 79 -18.71 -8.32 -0.80
N PRO A 80 -19.77 -9.10 -0.99
CA PRO A 80 -19.63 -10.54 -1.18
C PRO A 80 -18.74 -10.84 -2.38
N GLU A 81 -17.96 -11.91 -2.32
CA GLU A 81 -17.03 -12.30 -3.38
C GLU A 81 -17.66 -12.28 -4.79
N SER A 82 -18.88 -12.77 -4.92
CA SER A 82 -19.60 -12.84 -6.20
C SER A 82 -19.96 -11.48 -6.82
N ARG A 83 -19.81 -10.39 -6.09
CA ARG A 83 -20.17 -9.03 -6.52
C ARG A 83 -19.06 -7.99 -6.29
N ALA A 84 -17.92 -8.41 -5.79
CA ALA A 84 -16.79 -7.53 -5.56
C ALA A 84 -16.05 -7.24 -6.87
N ASP A 85 -15.58 -6.02 -7.04
CA ASP A 85 -14.74 -5.65 -8.18
C ASP A 85 -13.32 -6.22 -8.05
N ALA A 86 -12.82 -6.32 -6.81
CA ALA A 86 -11.53 -6.92 -6.51
C ALA A 86 -11.63 -7.96 -5.39
N LEU A 87 -10.73 -8.93 -5.43
CA LEU A 87 -10.62 -10.02 -4.47
C LEU A 87 -9.24 -10.03 -3.84
N VAL A 88 -9.21 -10.03 -2.51
CA VAL A 88 -7.98 -10.26 -1.73
C VAL A 88 -7.97 -11.70 -1.25
N LYS A 89 -6.86 -12.38 -1.47
CA LYS A 89 -6.62 -13.75 -0.98
C LYS A 89 -5.17 -13.92 -0.60
N GLY A 90 -4.87 -14.87 0.27
CA GLY A 90 -3.50 -15.13 0.69
C GLY A 90 -3.37 -16.34 1.59
N VAL A 91 -2.13 -16.58 2.00
CA VAL A 91 -1.75 -17.71 2.86
C VAL A 91 -0.79 -17.21 3.93
N ILE A 92 -1.09 -17.47 5.19
CA ILE A 92 -0.18 -17.22 6.31
C ILE A 92 0.78 -18.41 6.38
N ARG A 93 2.07 -18.14 6.09
CA ARG A 93 3.12 -19.16 5.96
C ARG A 93 3.81 -19.49 7.26
N SER A 94 4.09 -18.46 8.08
CA SER A 94 4.85 -18.63 9.32
C SER A 94 4.39 -17.67 10.39
N TYR A 95 4.46 -18.13 11.62
CA TYR A 95 4.24 -17.39 12.84
C TYR A 95 5.30 -17.81 13.85
N ASP A 96 6.33 -17.00 14.02
CA ASP A 96 7.44 -17.26 14.92
C ASP A 96 7.38 -16.27 16.10
N ALA A 97 6.98 -16.76 17.26
CA ALA A 97 6.80 -15.93 18.46
C ALA A 97 8.13 -15.63 19.20
N ASP A 98 9.20 -16.29 18.87
CA ASP A 98 10.48 -16.18 19.61
C ASP A 98 11.68 -16.09 18.65
N VAL A 99 11.71 -15.03 17.84
CA VAL A 99 12.85 -14.78 16.97
C VAL A 99 14.01 -14.25 17.80
N PRO A 100 15.21 -14.89 17.74
CA PRO A 100 16.36 -14.42 18.47
C PRO A 100 16.75 -12.98 18.06
N VAL A 101 16.82 -12.08 19.05
CA VAL A 101 17.35 -10.72 18.82
C VAL A 101 18.84 -10.77 19.07
N ALA A 102 19.66 -10.34 18.09
CA ALA A 102 21.09 -10.21 18.31
C ALA A 102 21.35 -9.11 19.33
N TYR A 103 21.75 -9.49 20.54
CA TYR A 103 22.13 -8.54 21.58
C TYR A 103 23.47 -7.90 21.23
N SER A 104 23.49 -6.58 21.13
CA SER A 104 24.72 -5.80 21.13
C SER A 104 25.39 -5.94 22.50
N ALA A 105 26.65 -6.39 22.57
CA ALA A 105 27.37 -6.79 23.78
C ALA A 105 27.67 -5.68 24.80
N ASN A 106 27.03 -4.52 24.71
CA ASN A 106 27.33 -3.32 25.49
C ASN A 106 26.15 -2.76 26.30
N SER A 107 25.34 -3.59 26.91
CA SER A 107 24.25 -3.07 27.76
C SER A 107 24.46 -3.39 29.23
N THR A 108 24.97 -2.41 29.94
CA THR A 108 25.01 -2.35 31.43
C THR A 108 23.64 -1.94 32.03
N GLN A 109 22.59 -1.96 31.22
CA GLN A 109 21.24 -1.62 31.68
C GLN A 109 20.39 -2.88 31.76
N SER A 110 19.68 -2.99 32.85
CA SER A 110 18.69 -4.02 33.19
C SER A 110 17.74 -4.24 31.98
N LEU A 111 18.02 -5.29 31.21
CA LEU A 111 17.26 -5.64 30.01
C LEU A 111 15.96 -6.30 30.45
N THR A 112 14.87 -5.58 30.36
CA THR A 112 13.57 -6.21 30.14
C THR A 112 13.73 -7.07 28.89
N ALA A 113 13.67 -8.39 29.01
CA ALA A 113 13.83 -9.30 27.90
C ALA A 113 12.78 -8.96 26.83
N ARG A 114 13.22 -8.32 25.76
CA ARG A 114 12.36 -8.06 24.60
C ARG A 114 12.43 -9.26 23.69
N ARG A 115 11.29 -9.68 23.21
CA ARG A 115 11.13 -10.74 22.24
C ARG A 115 10.64 -10.15 20.92
N LEU A 116 10.93 -10.83 19.83
CA LEU A 116 10.43 -10.50 18.50
C LEU A 116 9.51 -11.62 18.03
N LEU A 117 8.35 -11.20 17.54
CA LEU A 117 7.43 -12.05 16.83
C LEU A 117 7.51 -11.70 15.34
N ARG A 118 7.62 -12.71 14.47
CA ARG A 118 7.63 -12.56 13.02
C ARG A 118 6.47 -13.31 12.40
N ILE A 119 5.78 -12.63 11.48
CA ILE A 119 4.73 -13.22 10.65
C ILE A 119 5.16 -13.12 9.20
N ILE A 120 4.97 -14.20 8.43
CA ILE A 120 5.23 -14.25 7.00
C ILE A 120 3.96 -14.72 6.31
N LEU A 121 3.55 -14.00 5.25
CA LEU A 121 2.42 -14.39 4.43
C LEU A 121 2.64 -14.11 2.94
N ASP A 122 1.87 -14.79 2.12
CA ASP A 122 1.70 -14.50 0.70
C ASP A 122 0.34 -13.85 0.51
N ILE A 123 0.26 -12.85 -0.36
CA ILE A 123 -0.97 -12.13 -0.64
C ILE A 123 -1.10 -11.77 -2.12
N GLN A 124 -2.32 -11.77 -2.61
CA GLN A 124 -2.69 -11.34 -3.95
C GLN A 124 -3.95 -10.50 -3.90
N ILE A 125 -3.97 -9.43 -4.68
CA ILE A 125 -5.16 -8.61 -4.96
C ILE A 125 -5.44 -8.72 -6.45
N VAL A 126 -6.59 -9.26 -6.81
CA VAL A 126 -7.00 -9.54 -8.19
C VAL A 126 -8.22 -8.73 -8.54
N ASP A 127 -8.18 -8.05 -9.68
CA ASP A 127 -9.34 -7.40 -10.29
C ASP A 127 -10.24 -8.49 -10.90
N GLN A 128 -11.43 -8.66 -10.37
CA GLN A 128 -12.38 -9.66 -10.86
C GLN A 128 -13.04 -9.25 -12.18
N THR A 129 -13.08 -7.96 -12.49
CA THR A 129 -13.69 -7.44 -13.72
C THR A 129 -12.82 -7.72 -14.94
N THR A 130 -11.50 -7.53 -14.79
CA THR A 130 -10.53 -7.69 -15.88
C THR A 130 -9.71 -8.97 -15.77
N ASN A 131 -9.86 -9.70 -14.67
CA ASN A 131 -9.07 -10.87 -14.28
C ASN A 131 -7.54 -10.61 -14.27
N LYS A 132 -7.15 -9.38 -13.92
CA LYS A 132 -5.75 -8.97 -13.83
C LYS A 132 -5.29 -8.88 -12.38
N MET A 133 -4.01 -9.17 -12.18
CA MET A 133 -3.36 -8.93 -10.89
C MET A 133 -3.23 -7.42 -10.66
N ILE A 134 -3.81 -6.92 -9.57
CA ILE A 134 -3.60 -5.54 -9.11
C ILE A 134 -2.27 -5.46 -8.36
N TRP A 135 -2.07 -6.37 -7.42
CA TRP A 135 -0.84 -6.43 -6.63
C TRP A 135 -0.62 -7.83 -6.06
N GLU A 136 0.64 -8.22 -5.97
CA GLU A 136 1.05 -9.49 -5.37
C GLU A 136 2.34 -9.28 -4.57
N LYS A 137 2.40 -9.92 -3.41
CA LYS A 137 3.63 -10.02 -2.63
C LYS A 137 3.73 -11.41 -2.01
N ARG A 138 4.82 -12.10 -2.32
CA ARG A 138 5.18 -13.38 -1.69
C ARG A 138 6.21 -13.13 -0.61
N GLY A 139 6.09 -13.85 0.50
CA GLY A 139 7.01 -13.73 1.62
C GLY A 139 6.96 -12.34 2.27
N LEU A 140 5.80 -11.69 2.26
CA LEU A 140 5.59 -10.45 3.01
C LEU A 140 5.80 -10.73 4.48
N SER A 141 6.80 -10.08 5.09
CA SER A 141 7.23 -10.34 6.46
C SER A 141 7.20 -9.08 7.31
N ALA A 142 6.64 -9.19 8.49
CA ALA A 142 6.73 -8.13 9.49
C ALA A 142 7.00 -8.69 10.88
N GLU A 143 7.65 -7.86 11.69
CA GLU A 143 8.02 -8.18 13.05
C GLU A 143 7.28 -7.28 14.03
N GLY A 144 6.99 -7.81 15.22
CA GLY A 144 6.44 -7.06 16.34
C GLY A 144 7.28 -7.32 17.59
N GLU A 145 7.82 -6.26 18.18
CA GLU A 145 8.49 -6.35 19.47
C GLU A 145 7.45 -6.46 20.59
N TYR A 146 7.74 -7.29 21.57
CA TYR A 146 6.88 -7.43 22.75
C TYR A 146 7.68 -7.72 24.04
N ALA A 147 7.10 -7.37 25.17
CA ALA A 147 7.63 -7.73 26.48
C ALA A 147 7.26 -9.19 26.81
N GLU A 148 8.00 -9.84 27.66
CA GLU A 148 7.99 -11.30 27.94
C GLU A 148 6.60 -11.94 28.14
N ARG A 149 5.54 -11.15 28.36
CA ARG A 149 4.17 -11.65 28.59
C ARG A 149 3.12 -11.00 27.67
N ASP A 150 3.53 -10.21 26.70
CA ASP A 150 2.62 -9.46 25.81
C ASP A 150 2.77 -9.89 24.35
N GLU A 151 2.73 -11.18 24.07
CA GLU A 151 2.77 -11.71 22.71
C GLU A 151 1.63 -11.16 21.84
N VAL A 152 0.46 -10.92 22.44
CA VAL A 152 -0.71 -10.34 21.75
C VAL A 152 -0.39 -8.94 21.20
N GLY A 153 0.29 -8.11 21.99
CA GLY A 153 0.75 -6.79 21.56
C GLY A 153 1.75 -6.88 20.40
N GLY A 154 2.71 -7.81 20.49
CA GLY A 154 3.67 -8.07 19.41
C GLY A 154 2.99 -8.52 18.11
N ARG A 155 2.03 -9.45 18.21
CA ARG A 155 1.24 -9.93 17.07
C ARG A 155 0.47 -8.80 16.42
N SER A 156 -0.26 -8.01 17.20
CA SER A 156 -1.01 -6.87 16.71
C SER A 156 -0.12 -5.84 16.00
N LEU A 157 1.09 -5.59 16.52
CA LEU A 157 2.06 -4.70 15.89
C LEU A 157 2.56 -5.26 14.55
N ALA A 158 2.92 -6.53 14.48
CA ALA A 158 3.34 -7.18 13.25
C ALA A 158 2.23 -7.16 12.18
N LEU A 159 1.00 -7.51 12.56
CA LEU A 159 -0.15 -7.49 11.65
C LEU A 159 -0.47 -6.10 11.12
N LYS A 160 -0.40 -5.06 11.95
CA LYS A 160 -0.55 -3.67 11.51
C LYS A 160 0.50 -3.26 10.49
N ARG A 161 1.76 -3.67 10.68
CA ARG A 161 2.84 -3.42 9.71
C ARG A 161 2.58 -4.13 8.38
N ILE A 162 2.15 -5.40 8.43
CA ILE A 162 1.73 -6.16 7.24
C ILE A 162 0.63 -5.41 6.48
N VAL A 163 -0.44 -5.03 7.16
CA VAL A 163 -1.57 -4.36 6.50
C VAL A 163 -1.16 -2.99 5.95
N ASN A 164 -0.27 -2.27 6.62
CA ASN A 164 0.30 -1.03 6.08
C ASN A 164 1.03 -1.28 4.75
N GLU A 165 1.88 -2.29 4.68
CA GLU A 165 2.61 -2.63 3.45
C GLU A 165 1.67 -3.08 2.32
N ILE A 166 0.60 -3.82 2.65
CA ILE A 166 -0.43 -4.20 1.68
C ILE A 166 -1.11 -2.97 1.09
N VAL A 167 -1.52 -2.02 1.93
CA VAL A 167 -2.18 -0.79 1.47
C VAL A 167 -1.25 0.06 0.61
N GLU A 168 -0.01 0.25 1.05
CA GLU A 168 1.01 1.01 0.30
C GLU A 168 1.34 0.34 -1.03
N GLY A 169 1.48 -0.99 -1.03
CA GLY A 169 1.71 -1.77 -2.24
C GLY A 169 0.56 -1.66 -3.23
N ALA A 170 -0.68 -1.78 -2.75
CA ALA A 170 -1.87 -1.63 -3.59
C ALA A 170 -2.01 -0.21 -4.17
N GLN A 171 -1.53 0.82 -3.48
CA GLN A 171 -1.56 2.21 -3.95
C GLN A 171 -0.43 2.54 -4.93
N SER A 172 0.72 1.88 -4.84
CA SER A 172 1.93 2.25 -5.58
C SER A 172 1.97 1.74 -7.03
N GLN A 173 1.06 0.87 -7.43
CA GLN A 173 1.08 0.20 -8.73
C GLN A 173 0.35 0.96 -9.85
N TRP A 174 -0.35 2.10 -9.53
CA TRP A 174 -1.23 2.82 -10.47
C TRP A 174 -1.01 4.31 -10.48
#